data_ea0e95b201abfdb7a9cc4f78b34507d1
#
_entry.id   ea0e95b201abfdb7a9cc4f78b34507d1
#
_cell.length_a   1.000
_cell.length_b   1.000
_cell.length_c   1.000
_cell.angle_alpha   90.00
_cell.angle_beta   90.00
_cell.angle_gamma   90.00
#
_symmetry.space_group_name_H-M   'P 1'
#
loop_
_entity.id
_entity.type
_entity.pdbx_description
1 polymer ?
#
loop_
_entity_poly.entity_id
_entity_poly.type
_entity_poly.pdbx_seq_one_letter_code
_entity_poly.pdbx_strand_id
1 'polypeptide(L)'
;MAYDKDSLTRLAGGSGHSLWHYTTTDTIATVNTAGYFSDSAGMFNTNDVIVAVTSTGGTPVVSLTYANSVTASAVDVVDGLTVTATDSD
;
A
#
# COMPACT_ATOMS: atom_id res chain seq x y z
N MET A 1 -14.03 7.15 -0.95
CA MET A 1 -12.60 6.85 -0.95
C MET A 1 -12.09 6.94 0.48
N ALA A 2 -11.66 5.87 1.01
CA ALA A 2 -11.21 5.83 2.39
C ALA A 2 -10.25 4.67 2.61
N TYR A 3 -9.20 4.96 3.35
CA TYR A 3 -8.32 3.91 3.84
C TYR A 3 -9.10 3.03 4.83
N ASP A 4 -9.00 1.72 4.64
CA ASP A 4 -9.62 0.74 5.50
C ASP A 4 -8.52 -0.15 6.11
N LYS A 5 -8.19 0.09 7.36
CA LYS A 5 -7.13 -0.66 8.03
C LYS A 5 -7.46 -2.14 8.19
N ASP A 6 -8.73 -2.53 8.13
CA ASP A 6 -9.11 -3.94 8.20
C ASP A 6 -8.70 -4.71 6.94
N SER A 7 -8.44 -4.00 5.85
CA SER A 7 -7.94 -4.60 4.60
C SER A 7 -6.41 -4.66 4.54
N LEU A 8 -5.73 -4.12 5.54
CA LEU A 8 -4.26 -4.13 5.62
C LEU A 8 -3.80 -5.34 6.42
N THR A 9 -2.95 -6.16 5.81
CA THR A 9 -2.43 -7.37 6.46
C THR A 9 -0.92 -7.36 6.43
N ARG A 10 -0.29 -7.64 7.57
CA ARG A 10 1.15 -7.82 7.64
C ARG A 10 1.48 -9.25 7.24
N LEU A 11 2.17 -9.40 6.13
CA LEU A 11 2.53 -10.73 5.61
C LEU A 11 3.79 -11.27 6.25
N ALA A 12 4.76 -10.40 6.50
CA ALA A 12 6.04 -10.79 7.04
C ALA A 12 6.70 -9.60 7.71
N GLY A 13 7.60 -9.85 8.63
CA GLY A 13 8.33 -8.79 9.29
C GLY A 13 9.69 -9.28 9.75
N GLY A 14 10.64 -8.38 9.74
CA GLY A 14 11.98 -8.61 10.25
C GLY A 14 12.37 -7.51 11.21
N SER A 15 13.65 -7.38 11.44
CA SER A 15 14.15 -6.36 12.35
C SER A 15 14.03 -4.98 11.70
N GLY A 16 13.05 -4.20 12.13
CA GLY A 16 12.87 -2.83 11.69
C GLY A 16 12.14 -2.66 10.36
N HIS A 17 11.59 -3.73 9.78
CA HIS A 17 10.86 -3.62 8.51
C HIS A 17 9.79 -4.70 8.41
N SER A 18 8.81 -4.47 7.52
CA SER A 18 7.69 -5.39 7.32
C SER A 18 7.27 -5.39 5.86
N LEU A 19 6.61 -6.49 5.46
CA LEU A 19 5.94 -6.60 4.17
C LEU A 19 4.43 -6.62 4.44
N TRP A 20 3.70 -5.74 3.76
CA TRP A 20 2.26 -5.56 3.95
C TRP A 20 1.51 -5.90 2.68
N HIS A 21 0.26 -6.28 2.84
CA HIS A 21 -0.69 -6.50 1.74
C HIS A 21 -1.93 -5.65 2.01
N TYR A 22 -2.38 -4.91 1.01
CA TYR A 22 -3.55 -4.05 1.12
C TYR A 22 -4.45 -4.19 -0.10
N THR A 23 -5.76 -4.33 0.12
CA THR A 23 -6.75 -4.41 -0.96
C THR A 23 -7.76 -3.29 -0.78
N THR A 24 -8.20 -2.69 -1.88
CA THR A 24 -9.16 -1.59 -1.83
C THR A 24 -9.86 -1.40 -3.17
N THR A 25 -11.06 -0.82 -3.12
CA THR A 25 -11.75 -0.35 -4.33
C THR A 25 -11.19 0.98 -4.82
N ASP A 26 -10.41 1.68 -4.01
CA ASP A 26 -9.74 2.93 -4.42
C ASP A 26 -8.72 2.65 -5.52
N THR A 27 -8.43 3.65 -6.33
CA THR A 27 -7.40 3.54 -7.37
C THR A 27 -6.01 3.69 -6.77
N ILE A 28 -4.99 3.21 -7.48
CA ILE A 28 -3.60 3.37 -7.02
C ILE A 28 -3.21 4.84 -6.89
N ALA A 29 -3.73 5.71 -7.75
CA ALA A 29 -3.48 7.14 -7.67
C ALA A 29 -4.01 7.73 -6.35
N THR A 30 -5.11 7.18 -5.82
CA THR A 30 -5.64 7.56 -4.52
C THR A 30 -4.78 6.98 -3.40
N VAL A 31 -4.42 5.72 -3.51
CA VAL A 31 -3.68 5.00 -2.47
C VAL A 31 -2.29 5.60 -2.25
N ASN A 32 -1.62 6.03 -3.32
CA ASN A 32 -0.29 6.61 -3.19
C ASN A 32 -0.28 8.09 -2.86
N THR A 33 -1.44 8.68 -2.59
CA THR A 33 -1.54 10.06 -2.13
C THR A 33 -0.93 10.18 -0.73
N ALA A 34 -0.16 11.22 -0.50
CA ALA A 34 0.44 11.47 0.81
C ALA A 34 -0.64 11.51 1.89
N GLY A 35 -0.43 10.77 2.97
CA GLY A 35 -1.35 10.71 4.09
C GLY A 35 -2.43 9.64 3.99
N TYR A 36 -2.53 8.91 2.89
CA TYR A 36 -3.58 7.89 2.75
C TYR A 36 -3.54 6.85 3.88
N PHE A 37 -2.34 6.40 4.27
CA PHE A 37 -2.17 5.40 5.32
C PHE A 37 -1.94 6.01 6.71
N SER A 38 -2.19 7.30 6.88
CA SER A 38 -1.80 7.99 8.13
C SER A 38 -2.52 7.45 9.36
N ASP A 39 -3.73 6.89 9.22
CA ASP A 39 -4.44 6.29 10.36
C ASP A 39 -3.70 5.08 10.94
N SER A 40 -2.78 4.50 10.19
CA SER A 40 -1.96 3.38 10.64
C SER A 40 -0.49 3.75 10.79
N ALA A 41 -0.20 5.03 10.97
CA ALA A 41 1.19 5.53 11.04
C ALA A 41 2.03 4.80 12.09
N GLY A 42 1.43 4.42 13.22
CA GLY A 42 2.14 3.69 14.27
C GLY A 42 2.51 2.26 13.92
N MET A 43 1.98 1.73 12.83
CA MET A 43 2.21 0.34 12.41
C MET A 43 3.33 0.22 11.39
N PHE A 44 3.59 1.29 10.63
CA PHE A 44 4.58 1.26 9.55
C PHE A 44 5.94 1.71 10.03
N ASN A 45 6.97 1.19 9.38
CA ASN A 45 8.33 1.73 9.47
C ASN A 45 8.73 2.26 8.10
N THR A 46 9.65 3.22 8.07
CA THR A 46 10.19 3.72 6.80
C THR A 46 10.79 2.55 6.02
N ASN A 47 10.50 2.49 4.73
CA ASN A 47 10.90 1.45 3.79
C ASN A 47 10.12 0.13 3.93
N ASP A 48 9.02 0.09 4.70
CA ASP A 48 8.13 -1.05 4.65
C ASP A 48 7.54 -1.18 3.24
N VAL A 49 7.53 -2.40 2.71
CA VAL A 49 7.03 -2.69 1.37
C VAL A 49 5.55 -3.05 1.45
N ILE A 50 4.76 -2.52 0.53
CA ILE A 50 3.33 -2.76 0.48
C ILE A 50 2.96 -3.32 -0.89
N VAL A 51 2.31 -4.48 -0.90
CA VAL A 51 1.68 -5.02 -2.10
C VAL A 51 0.24 -4.54 -2.09
N ALA A 52 -0.11 -3.65 -3.02
CA ALA A 52 -1.43 -3.04 -3.07
C ALA A 52 -2.22 -3.60 -4.23
N VAL A 53 -3.39 -4.16 -3.93
CA VAL A 53 -4.37 -4.58 -4.95
C VAL A 53 -5.48 -3.53 -4.93
N THR A 54 -5.53 -2.72 -5.96
CA THR A 54 -6.40 -1.55 -6.04
C THR A 54 -7.46 -1.73 -7.11
N SER A 55 -8.47 -0.84 -7.11
CA SER A 55 -9.56 -0.85 -8.09
C SER A 55 -10.31 -2.19 -8.13
N THR A 56 -10.49 -2.82 -6.96
CA THR A 56 -11.10 -4.17 -6.91
C THR A 56 -12.58 -4.18 -7.28
N GLY A 57 -13.22 -3.03 -7.34
CA GLY A 57 -14.60 -2.92 -7.84
C GLY A 57 -14.72 -2.95 -9.36
N GLY A 58 -13.61 -2.95 -10.07
CA GLY A 58 -13.56 -3.01 -11.53
C GLY A 58 -12.43 -3.92 -11.97
N THR A 59 -11.55 -3.43 -12.84
CA THR A 59 -10.35 -4.16 -13.22
C THR A 59 -9.26 -3.94 -12.16
N PRO A 60 -8.90 -4.97 -11.39
CA PRO A 60 -7.92 -4.79 -10.34
C PRO A 60 -6.52 -4.44 -10.88
N VAL A 61 -5.80 -3.63 -10.12
CA VAL A 61 -4.42 -3.25 -10.43
C VAL A 61 -3.55 -3.65 -9.25
N VAL A 62 -2.50 -4.41 -9.50
CA VAL A 62 -1.55 -4.84 -8.48
C VAL A 62 -0.30 -3.97 -8.60
N SER A 63 0.12 -3.39 -7.48
CA SER A 63 1.30 -2.51 -7.46
C SER A 63 2.18 -2.85 -6.27
N LEU A 64 3.48 -2.64 -6.43
CA LEU A 64 4.45 -2.72 -5.35
C LEU A 64 4.88 -1.29 -5.01
N THR A 65 4.76 -0.92 -3.75
CA THR A 65 5.18 0.39 -3.28
C THR A 65 5.84 0.26 -1.92
N TYR A 66 6.39 1.34 -1.40
CA TYR A 66 6.96 1.34 -0.07
C TYR A 66 6.71 2.68 0.62
N ALA A 67 6.72 2.64 1.96
CA ALA A 67 6.58 3.85 2.76
C ALA A 67 7.91 4.58 2.75
N ASN A 68 7.98 5.72 2.06
CA ASN A 68 9.22 6.48 1.97
C ASN A 68 9.35 7.53 3.07
N SER A 69 8.27 7.82 3.79
CA SER A 69 8.29 8.75 4.90
C SER A 69 7.24 8.32 5.93
N VAL A 70 7.68 7.99 7.13
CA VAL A 70 6.79 7.60 8.23
C VAL A 70 7.14 8.44 9.43
N THR A 71 6.17 9.21 9.91
CA THR A 71 6.29 9.97 11.16
C THR A 71 5.23 9.48 12.14
N ALA A 72 5.20 10.05 13.34
CA ALA A 72 4.22 9.63 14.35
C ALA A 72 2.77 9.84 13.92
N SER A 73 2.52 10.70 12.93
CA SER A 73 1.15 11.07 12.52
C SER A 73 0.91 11.00 11.03
N ALA A 74 1.90 10.63 10.22
CA ALA A 74 1.72 10.64 8.77
C ALA A 74 2.56 9.56 8.08
N VAL A 75 1.99 8.97 7.03
CA VAL A 75 2.67 7.99 6.19
C VAL A 75 2.54 8.47 4.74
N ASP A 76 3.67 8.49 4.04
CA ASP A 76 3.69 8.76 2.60
C ASP A 76 4.35 7.58 1.90
N VAL A 77 3.74 7.14 0.81
CA VAL A 77 4.26 6.03 -0.01
C VAL A 77 4.66 6.56 -1.38
N VAL A 78 5.60 5.87 -2.03
CA VAL A 78 6.00 6.22 -3.39
C VAL A 78 4.92 5.78 -4.39
N ASP A 79 5.00 6.28 -5.63
CA ASP A 79 4.06 5.90 -6.68
C ASP A 79 4.12 4.40 -6.98
N GLY A 80 5.26 3.80 -6.78
CA GLY A 80 5.40 2.37 -6.90
C GLY A 80 5.51 1.86 -8.33
N LEU A 81 5.48 0.54 -8.43
CA LEU A 81 5.58 -0.19 -9.69
C LEU A 81 4.30 -0.99 -9.89
N THR A 82 3.61 -0.74 -10.99
CA THR A 82 2.44 -1.55 -11.36
C THR A 82 2.91 -2.85 -11.98
N VAL A 83 2.40 -3.96 -11.46
CA VAL A 83 2.67 -5.28 -12.02
C VAL A 83 1.84 -5.43 -13.28
N THR A 84 2.49 -5.80 -14.38
CA THR A 84 1.82 -5.97 -15.66
C THR A 84 0.77 -7.06 -15.58
N ALA A 85 -0.43 -6.74 -16.06
CA ALA A 85 -1.54 -7.68 -16.11
C ALA A 85 -1.65 -8.38 -17.47
N THR A 86 -0.71 -8.15 -18.37
CA THR A 86 -0.72 -8.77 -19.69
C THR A 86 -0.49 -10.26 -19.57
N ASP A 87 -1.37 -11.02 -20.20
CA ASP A 87 -1.28 -12.48 -20.28
C ASP A 87 -1.30 -12.84 -21.76
N SER A 88 -0.16 -13.28 -22.26
CA SER A 88 0.01 -13.56 -23.68
C SER A 88 -0.15 -15.05 -24.02
N ASP A 89 -0.49 -15.86 -23.05
CA ASP A 89 -0.72 -17.28 -23.22
C ASP A 89 -2.22 -17.58 -23.33
#